data_c7fe9e8177d058ea7344cbe72597c948
#
_entry.id   c7fe9e8177d058ea7344cbe72597c948
#
_cell.length_a   1.000
_cell.length_b   1.000
_cell.length_c   1.000
_cell.angle_alpha   90.00
_cell.angle_beta   90.00
_cell.angle_gamma   90.00
#
_symmetry.space_group_name_H-M   'P 1'
#
loop_
_entity.id
_entity.type
_entity.pdbx_description
1 polymer ?
#
loop_
_entity_poly.entity_id
_entity_poly.type
_entity_poly.pdbx_seq_one_letter_code
_entity_poly.pdbx_strand_id
1 'polypeptide(L)'
;QRILELTADTMLLIDRNGICVDIDSHCDLWFLQEEVLLGKDIFELLPERTRDKVMPVFETVIGEQRSVSKNFKLELKDETFYFKCLMYPYNDMVLCQYRDITQRSNVKRQLEQANRTLREIQKVAQIGHWTYNTAENVFHYTGYTGVLCKEDVQHISFDMYKQLIMEEDHPAFENWCEKNV
;
A
#
# COMPACT_ATOMS: atom_id res chain seq x y z
N GLN A 1 9.28 26.56 13.96
CA GLN A 1 8.06 26.98 13.23
C GLN A 1 8.10 26.66 11.73
N ARG A 2 9.28 26.68 11.07
CA ARG A 2 9.39 26.51 9.60
C ARG A 2 9.38 25.07 9.05
N ILE A 3 9.52 24.05 9.88
CA ILE A 3 9.54 22.64 9.43
C ILE A 3 8.10 22.09 9.22
N LEU A 4 7.12 22.60 9.93
CA LEU A 4 5.73 22.19 9.84
C LEU A 4 5.04 22.70 8.56
N GLU A 5 5.47 23.86 8.03
CA GLU A 5 4.96 24.45 6.78
C GLU A 5 5.34 23.65 5.51
N LEU A 6 6.24 22.67 5.61
CA LEU A 6 6.70 21.85 4.47
C LEU A 6 5.92 20.53 4.31
N THR A 7 5.03 20.20 5.24
CA THR A 7 4.21 18.99 5.17
C THR A 7 2.76 19.41 4.90
N ALA A 8 2.17 18.92 3.81
CA ALA A 8 0.74 19.06 3.53
C ALA A 8 -0.12 18.20 4.50
N ASP A 9 0.33 18.03 5.73
CA ASP A 9 -0.32 17.20 6.74
C ASP A 9 -1.20 18.10 7.62
N THR A 10 -2.39 17.62 7.93
CA THR A 10 -3.27 18.28 8.93
C THR A 10 -2.93 17.75 10.31
N MET A 11 -2.82 18.64 11.29
CA MET A 11 -2.60 18.28 12.69
C MET A 11 -3.82 18.67 13.51
N LEU A 12 -4.29 17.74 14.33
CA LEU A 12 -5.37 17.97 15.30
C LEU A 12 -4.86 17.67 16.70
N LEU A 13 -5.19 18.56 17.63
CA LEU A 13 -5.04 18.29 19.06
C LEU A 13 -6.43 17.94 19.62
N ILE A 14 -6.57 16.74 20.17
CA ILE A 14 -7.85 16.19 20.63
C ILE A 14 -7.75 15.88 22.12
N ASP A 15 -8.71 16.34 22.89
CA ASP A 15 -8.77 16.05 24.33
C ASP A 15 -9.24 14.61 24.63
N ARG A 16 -9.25 14.21 25.91
CA ARG A 16 -9.67 12.87 26.34
C ARG A 16 -11.11 12.51 25.98
N ASN A 17 -11.97 13.51 25.80
CA ASN A 17 -13.37 13.33 25.47
C ASN A 17 -13.61 13.28 23.96
N GLY A 18 -12.57 13.39 23.13
CA GLY A 18 -12.68 13.41 21.68
C GLY A 18 -12.92 14.80 21.08
N ILE A 19 -12.85 15.86 21.89
CA ILE A 19 -13.06 17.23 21.41
C ILE A 19 -11.81 17.76 20.75
N CYS A 20 -11.92 18.31 19.54
CA CYS A 20 -10.84 19.00 18.86
C CYS A 20 -10.57 20.35 19.54
N VAL A 21 -9.39 20.47 20.16
CA VAL A 21 -8.98 21.67 20.93
C VAL A 21 -8.19 22.64 20.06
N ASP A 22 -7.45 22.11 19.10
CA ASP A 22 -6.61 22.91 18.20
C ASP A 22 -6.44 22.18 16.87
N ILE A 23 -6.24 22.94 15.79
CA ILE A 23 -6.08 22.41 14.45
C ILE A 23 -5.11 23.27 13.66
N ASP A 24 -4.18 22.61 12.98
CA ASP A 24 -3.33 23.19 11.94
C ASP A 24 -3.58 22.41 10.64
N SER A 25 -4.35 23.00 9.74
CA SER A 25 -4.78 22.35 8.50
C SER A 25 -4.13 23.00 7.29
N HIS A 26 -3.37 22.20 6.54
CA HIS A 26 -2.71 22.60 5.29
C HIS A 26 -3.29 21.86 4.07
N CYS A 27 -4.46 21.26 4.20
CA CYS A 27 -5.12 20.54 3.11
C CYS A 27 -6.45 21.22 2.70
N ASP A 28 -6.81 21.07 1.42
CA ASP A 28 -8.04 21.63 0.85
C ASP A 28 -9.30 20.78 1.13
N LEU A 29 -9.20 19.77 1.99
CA LEU A 29 -10.33 18.88 2.28
C LEU A 29 -11.31 19.59 3.21
N TRP A 30 -12.53 19.86 2.72
CA TRP A 30 -13.57 20.63 3.40
C TRP A 30 -13.90 20.12 4.81
N PHE A 31 -13.78 18.82 5.06
CA PHE A 31 -14.08 18.20 6.36
C PHE A 31 -12.91 18.24 7.35
N LEU A 32 -11.73 18.70 6.92
CA LEU A 32 -10.56 18.92 7.78
C LEU A 32 -10.28 20.41 7.99
N GLN A 33 -11.27 21.26 7.82
CA GLN A 33 -11.16 22.69 8.05
C GLN A 33 -11.46 23.02 9.51
N GLU A 34 -10.88 24.12 10.00
CA GLU A 34 -11.04 24.58 11.38
C GLU A 34 -12.50 24.76 11.76
N GLU A 35 -13.29 25.40 10.90
CA GLU A 35 -14.70 25.68 11.14
C GLU A 35 -15.55 24.41 11.28
N VAL A 36 -15.08 23.31 10.74
CA VAL A 36 -15.78 22.03 10.80
C VAL A 36 -15.43 21.26 12.07
N LEU A 37 -14.17 21.33 12.51
CA LEU A 37 -13.64 20.43 13.55
C LEU A 37 -13.45 21.09 14.91
N LEU A 38 -13.04 22.36 14.97
CA LEU A 38 -12.68 23.02 16.21
C LEU A 38 -13.86 23.05 17.20
N GLY A 39 -13.61 22.61 18.42
CA GLY A 39 -14.61 22.57 19.53
C GLY A 39 -15.63 21.45 19.38
N LYS A 40 -15.53 20.56 18.41
CA LYS A 40 -16.49 19.44 18.20
C LYS A 40 -15.89 18.11 18.58
N ASP A 41 -16.77 17.17 18.92
CA ASP A 41 -16.39 15.77 19.08
C ASP A 41 -16.10 15.15 17.71
N ILE A 42 -14.83 14.77 17.52
CA ILE A 42 -14.35 14.17 16.27
C ILE A 42 -15.02 12.84 16.00
N PHE A 43 -15.34 12.07 17.04
CA PHE A 43 -15.95 10.76 16.88
C PHE A 43 -17.41 10.84 16.44
N GLU A 44 -18.14 11.88 16.82
CA GLU A 44 -19.50 12.11 16.33
C GLU A 44 -19.54 12.50 14.85
N LEU A 45 -18.47 13.16 14.36
CA LEU A 45 -18.36 13.56 12.94
C LEU A 45 -17.96 12.41 12.02
N LEU A 46 -17.36 11.35 12.57
CA LEU A 46 -16.92 10.21 11.78
C LEU A 46 -18.08 9.25 11.46
N PRO A 47 -18.15 8.70 10.23
CA PRO A 47 -19.03 7.57 9.94
C PRO A 47 -18.76 6.40 10.89
N GLU A 48 -19.82 5.70 11.30
CA GLU A 48 -19.78 4.61 12.28
C GLU A 48 -18.64 3.60 12.01
N ARG A 49 -18.51 3.12 10.77
CA ARG A 49 -17.46 2.16 10.39
C ARG A 49 -16.04 2.69 10.58
N THR A 50 -15.85 4.01 10.47
CA THR A 50 -14.53 4.64 10.67
C THR A 50 -14.31 4.88 12.16
N ARG A 51 -15.33 5.37 12.87
CA ARG A 51 -15.32 5.57 14.31
C ARG A 51 -14.92 4.31 15.07
N ASP A 52 -15.54 3.17 14.75
CA ASP A 52 -15.25 1.86 15.38
C ASP A 52 -13.80 1.41 15.22
N LYS A 53 -13.10 1.94 14.22
CA LYS A 53 -11.68 1.64 13.98
C LYS A 53 -10.73 2.66 14.60
N VAL A 54 -11.16 3.91 14.69
CA VAL A 54 -10.33 5.02 15.20
C VAL A 54 -10.38 5.09 16.73
N MET A 55 -11.56 4.95 17.31
CA MET A 55 -11.78 5.09 18.75
C MET A 55 -10.92 4.14 19.61
N PRO A 56 -10.83 2.82 19.32
CA PRO A 56 -9.97 1.93 20.10
C PRO A 56 -8.48 2.28 19.99
N VAL A 57 -8.05 2.83 18.85
CA VAL A 57 -6.66 3.28 18.66
C VAL A 57 -6.39 4.53 19.50
N PHE A 58 -7.33 5.47 19.52
CA PHE A 58 -7.25 6.67 20.33
C PHE A 58 -7.19 6.34 21.83
N GLU A 59 -8.06 5.46 22.31
CA GLU A 59 -8.05 4.95 23.69
C GLU A 59 -6.72 4.28 24.07
N THR A 60 -6.15 3.50 23.13
CA THR A 60 -4.84 2.88 23.31
C THR A 60 -3.73 3.92 23.49
N VAL A 61 -3.76 5.01 22.70
CA VAL A 61 -2.74 6.07 22.78
C VAL A 61 -2.82 6.77 24.13
N ILE A 62 -4.03 7.07 24.60
CA ILE A 62 -4.24 7.72 25.92
C ILE A 62 -3.87 6.76 27.06
N GLY A 63 -4.36 5.52 27.02
CA GLY A 63 -4.20 4.57 28.10
C GLY A 63 -2.76 4.05 28.25
N GLU A 64 -2.12 3.73 27.13
CA GLU A 64 -0.77 3.15 27.12
C GLU A 64 0.34 4.21 26.95
N GLN A 65 0.00 5.48 26.73
CA GLN A 65 0.95 6.58 26.54
C GLN A 65 2.00 6.26 25.45
N ARG A 66 1.58 5.60 24.39
CA ARG A 66 2.45 5.26 23.24
C ARG A 66 1.87 5.80 21.95
N SER A 67 2.75 6.16 21.02
CA SER A 67 2.35 6.58 19.68
C SER A 67 1.92 5.39 18.81
N VAL A 68 0.90 5.63 17.98
CA VAL A 68 0.38 4.63 17.03
C VAL A 68 0.31 5.25 15.63
N SER A 69 0.73 4.47 14.62
CA SER A 69 0.56 4.82 13.21
C SER A 69 -0.40 3.83 12.57
N LYS A 70 -1.48 4.34 11.94
CA LYS A 70 -2.47 3.50 11.27
C LYS A 70 -3.05 4.18 10.04
N ASN A 71 -3.41 3.36 9.04
CA ASN A 71 -4.14 3.85 7.88
C ASN A 71 -5.64 3.66 8.09
N PHE A 72 -6.40 4.69 7.76
CA PHE A 72 -7.86 4.68 7.84
C PHE A 72 -8.46 4.95 6.46
N LYS A 73 -9.61 4.33 6.21
CA LYS A 73 -10.48 4.61 5.08
C LYS A 73 -11.65 5.43 5.62
N LEU A 74 -11.92 6.57 4.99
CA LEU A 74 -13.04 7.43 5.29
C LEU A 74 -13.96 7.49 4.06
N GLU A 75 -15.23 7.16 4.24
CA GLU A 75 -16.25 7.23 3.19
C GLU A 75 -17.21 8.36 3.57
N LEU A 76 -17.20 9.44 2.78
CA LEU A 76 -18.06 10.61 2.98
C LEU A 76 -18.78 10.91 1.66
N LYS A 77 -20.10 10.98 1.73
CA LYS A 77 -20.96 11.24 0.56
C LYS A 77 -20.53 10.36 -0.62
N ASP A 78 -20.40 9.97 -1.43
CA ASP A 78 -19.95 9.10 -2.53
C ASP A 78 -18.43 9.09 -2.78
N GLU A 79 -17.64 9.73 -1.91
CA GLU A 79 -16.19 9.79 -2.03
C GLU A 79 -15.48 8.92 -0.99
N THR A 80 -14.34 8.35 -1.40
CA THR A 80 -13.50 7.54 -0.53
C THR A 80 -12.12 8.17 -0.40
N PHE A 81 -11.75 8.45 0.85
CA PHE A 81 -10.46 8.99 1.23
C PHE A 81 -9.64 7.95 2.00
N TYR A 82 -8.34 7.99 1.84
CA TYR A 82 -7.40 7.17 2.59
C TYR A 82 -6.42 8.07 3.32
N PHE A 83 -6.35 7.92 4.64
CA PHE A 83 -5.45 8.70 5.48
C PHE A 83 -4.45 7.79 6.18
N LYS A 84 -3.21 8.23 6.24
CA LYS A 84 -2.26 7.77 7.24
C LYS A 84 -2.38 8.70 8.44
N CYS A 85 -2.76 8.15 9.58
CA CYS A 85 -2.86 8.87 10.84
C CYS A 85 -1.75 8.41 11.77
N LEU A 86 -1.01 9.37 12.33
CA LEU A 86 -0.08 9.17 13.44
C LEU A 86 -0.67 9.87 14.66
N MET A 87 -0.82 9.12 15.73
CA MET A 87 -1.35 9.60 16.99
C MET A 87 -0.25 9.56 18.05
N TYR A 88 -0.03 10.68 18.71
CA TYR A 88 0.98 10.83 19.75
C TYR A 88 0.31 11.26 21.05
N PRO A 89 0.65 10.66 22.19
CA PRO A 89 0.21 11.19 23.49
C PRO A 89 0.87 12.55 23.74
N TYR A 90 0.09 13.52 24.12
CA TYR A 90 0.55 14.87 24.44
C TYR A 90 -0.15 15.38 25.70
N ASN A 91 0.51 15.27 26.84
CA ASN A 91 -0.11 15.49 28.14
C ASN A 91 -1.37 14.61 28.30
N ASP A 92 -2.52 15.24 28.61
CA ASP A 92 -3.82 14.57 28.71
C ASP A 92 -4.61 14.56 27.38
N MET A 93 -3.93 14.83 26.26
CA MET A 93 -4.51 14.96 24.92
C MET A 93 -3.79 14.02 23.95
N VAL A 94 -4.32 13.94 22.74
CA VAL A 94 -3.69 13.22 21.62
C VAL A 94 -3.43 14.21 20.49
N LEU A 95 -2.17 14.28 20.06
CA LEU A 95 -1.80 14.97 18.82
C LEU A 95 -1.94 13.98 17.66
N CYS A 96 -2.85 14.27 16.76
CA CYS A 96 -3.11 13.49 15.56
C CYS A 96 -2.53 14.20 14.34
N GLN A 97 -1.67 13.52 13.58
CA GLN A 97 -1.17 13.99 12.30
C GLN A 97 -1.81 13.17 11.19
N TYR A 98 -2.54 13.82 10.31
CA TYR A 98 -3.25 13.20 9.18
C TYR A 98 -2.56 13.55 7.86
N ARG A 99 -2.19 12.51 7.11
CA ARG A 99 -1.69 12.65 5.74
C ARG A 99 -2.67 12.00 4.78
N ASP A 100 -3.13 12.76 3.80
CA ASP A 100 -3.90 12.19 2.68
C ASP A 100 -3.00 11.31 1.81
N ILE A 101 -3.36 10.04 1.72
CA ILE A 101 -2.70 9.05 0.86
C ILE A 101 -3.65 8.50 -0.21
N THR A 102 -4.74 9.21 -0.50
CA THR A 102 -5.82 8.74 -1.41
C THR A 102 -5.29 8.48 -2.80
N GLN A 103 -4.57 9.44 -3.39
CA GLN A 103 -4.00 9.28 -4.73
C GLN A 103 -3.06 8.07 -4.79
N ARG A 104 -2.13 7.98 -3.83
CA ARG A 104 -1.18 6.85 -3.75
C ARG A 104 -1.88 5.51 -3.58
N SER A 105 -2.91 5.47 -2.73
CA SER A 105 -3.69 4.25 -2.47
C SER A 105 -4.49 3.81 -3.69
N ASN A 106 -5.07 4.76 -4.44
CA ASN A 106 -5.81 4.47 -5.66
C ASN A 106 -4.89 3.96 -6.77
N VAL A 107 -3.74 4.60 -7.00
CA VAL A 107 -2.75 4.13 -7.98
C VAL A 107 -2.27 2.73 -7.64
N LYS A 108 -1.94 2.47 -6.36
CA LYS A 108 -1.53 1.13 -5.92
C LYS A 108 -2.62 0.09 -6.20
N ARG A 109 -3.88 0.38 -5.88
CA ARG A 109 -5.01 -0.54 -6.12
C ARG A 109 -5.24 -0.79 -7.60
N GLN A 110 -5.15 0.24 -8.44
CA GLN A 110 -5.26 0.10 -9.90
C GLN A 110 -4.15 -0.81 -10.45
N LEU A 111 -2.91 -0.63 -9.97
CA LEU A 111 -1.78 -1.47 -10.37
C LEU A 111 -1.98 -2.92 -9.93
N GLU A 112 -2.43 -3.15 -8.69
CA GLU A 112 -2.72 -4.50 -8.18
C GLU A 112 -3.84 -5.17 -8.98
N GLN A 113 -4.88 -4.43 -9.32
CA GLN A 113 -5.99 -4.92 -10.14
C GLN A 113 -5.53 -5.24 -11.57
N ALA A 114 -4.78 -4.35 -12.21
CA ALA A 114 -4.23 -4.59 -13.54
C ALA A 114 -3.32 -5.83 -13.57
N ASN A 115 -2.45 -5.98 -12.58
CA ASN A 115 -1.58 -7.16 -12.45
C ASN A 115 -2.39 -8.45 -12.24
N ARG A 116 -3.49 -8.39 -11.44
CA ARG A 116 -4.38 -9.56 -11.26
C ARG A 116 -5.03 -9.95 -12.59
N THR A 117 -5.60 -8.97 -13.30
CA THR A 117 -6.24 -9.20 -14.61
C THR A 117 -5.24 -9.76 -15.62
N LEU A 118 -4.01 -9.22 -15.67
CA LEU A 118 -2.96 -9.74 -16.54
C LEU A 118 -2.63 -11.21 -16.22
N ARG A 119 -2.49 -11.58 -14.95
CA ARG A 119 -2.25 -12.96 -14.55
C ARG A 119 -3.41 -13.90 -14.94
N GLU A 120 -4.64 -13.45 -14.79
CA GLU A 120 -5.83 -14.21 -15.19
C GLU A 120 -5.84 -14.43 -16.71
N ILE A 121 -5.59 -13.39 -17.51
CA ILE A 121 -5.48 -13.48 -18.98
C ILE A 121 -4.35 -14.43 -19.38
N GLN A 122 -3.17 -14.29 -18.81
CA GLN A 122 -2.04 -15.18 -19.07
C GLN A 122 -2.37 -16.64 -18.78
N LYS A 123 -3.08 -16.90 -17.67
CA LYS A 123 -3.51 -18.25 -17.30
C LYS A 123 -4.54 -18.83 -18.29
N VAL A 124 -5.55 -18.03 -18.68
CA VAL A 124 -6.57 -18.47 -19.66
C VAL A 124 -5.97 -18.68 -21.04
N ALA A 125 -5.12 -17.77 -21.47
CA ALA A 125 -4.44 -17.87 -22.77
C ALA A 125 -3.26 -18.87 -22.79
N GLN A 126 -2.93 -19.43 -21.63
CA GLN A 126 -1.76 -20.32 -21.46
C GLN A 126 -0.45 -19.66 -21.89
N ILE A 127 -0.32 -18.35 -21.67
CA ILE A 127 0.86 -17.56 -22.01
C ILE A 127 1.71 -17.35 -20.76
N GLY A 128 2.96 -17.74 -20.84
CA GLY A 128 4.01 -17.36 -19.91
C GLY A 128 5.09 -16.57 -20.62
N HIS A 129 5.86 -15.81 -19.88
CA HIS A 129 7.10 -15.23 -20.38
C HIS A 129 8.23 -15.50 -19.39
N TRP A 130 9.43 -15.39 -19.87
CA TRP A 130 10.62 -15.56 -19.06
C TRP A 130 11.63 -14.45 -19.33
N THR A 131 12.45 -14.20 -18.33
CA THR A 131 13.66 -13.37 -18.44
C THR A 131 14.84 -14.14 -17.92
N TYR A 132 16.00 -13.94 -18.53
CA TYR A 132 17.24 -14.57 -18.09
C TYR A 132 18.14 -13.53 -17.42
N ASN A 133 18.49 -13.80 -16.17
CA ASN A 133 19.48 -13.00 -15.44
C ASN A 133 20.86 -13.60 -15.68
N THR A 134 21.69 -12.91 -16.46
CA THR A 134 23.02 -13.37 -16.84
C THR A 134 24.00 -13.39 -15.67
N ALA A 135 23.87 -12.46 -14.72
CA ALA A 135 24.76 -12.36 -13.58
C ALA A 135 24.54 -13.52 -12.58
N GLU A 136 23.31 -13.96 -12.43
CA GLU A 136 22.92 -15.03 -11.52
C GLU A 136 22.78 -16.39 -12.23
N ASN A 137 22.81 -16.41 -13.56
CA ASN A 137 22.60 -17.58 -14.40
C ASN A 137 21.26 -18.29 -14.14
N VAL A 138 20.17 -17.49 -14.05
CA VAL A 138 18.84 -17.93 -13.66
C VAL A 138 17.78 -17.40 -14.63
N PHE A 139 16.84 -18.26 -15.02
CA PHE A 139 15.60 -17.90 -15.70
C PHE A 139 14.52 -17.58 -14.69
N HIS A 140 13.90 -16.42 -14.84
CA HIS A 140 12.70 -16.02 -14.10
C HIS A 140 11.47 -16.19 -14.99
N TYR A 141 10.48 -16.90 -14.48
CA TYR A 141 9.21 -17.14 -15.17
C TYR A 141 8.09 -16.32 -14.56
N THR A 142 7.23 -15.81 -15.42
CA THR A 142 5.99 -15.17 -15.00
C THR A 142 4.85 -15.58 -15.93
N GLY A 143 3.65 -15.68 -15.35
CA GLY A 143 2.47 -16.13 -16.08
C GLY A 143 2.24 -17.64 -15.99
N TYR A 144 1.79 -18.26 -17.09
CA TYR A 144 1.46 -19.68 -17.12
C TYR A 144 2.70 -20.53 -17.37
N THR A 145 3.05 -21.38 -16.41
CA THR A 145 4.21 -22.28 -16.46
C THR A 145 3.84 -23.76 -16.64
N GLY A 146 2.54 -24.06 -16.72
CA GLY A 146 2.02 -25.43 -16.70
C GLY A 146 2.49 -26.36 -17.83
N VAL A 147 3.15 -25.84 -18.87
CA VAL A 147 3.74 -26.64 -19.96
C VAL A 147 5.18 -27.04 -19.62
N LEU A 148 5.90 -26.20 -18.86
CA LEU A 148 7.33 -26.40 -18.58
C LEU A 148 7.57 -27.06 -17.22
N CYS A 149 6.73 -26.75 -16.22
CA CYS A 149 6.89 -27.27 -14.87
C CYS A 149 5.54 -27.62 -14.26
N LYS A 150 5.45 -28.72 -13.55
CA LYS A 150 4.23 -29.18 -12.86
C LYS A 150 3.84 -28.34 -11.65
N GLU A 151 4.68 -27.40 -11.22
CA GLU A 151 4.50 -26.52 -10.09
C GLU A 151 4.72 -25.06 -10.48
N ASP A 152 4.26 -24.11 -9.69
CA ASP A 152 4.48 -22.66 -9.84
C ASP A 152 5.96 -22.30 -9.59
N VAL A 153 6.84 -22.73 -10.48
CA VAL A 153 8.27 -22.45 -10.42
C VAL A 153 8.50 -21.02 -10.94
N GLN A 154 8.94 -20.13 -10.06
CA GLN A 154 9.21 -18.73 -10.43
C GLN A 154 10.60 -18.51 -11.00
N HIS A 155 11.53 -19.41 -10.73
CA HIS A 155 12.92 -19.32 -11.23
C HIS A 155 13.52 -20.73 -11.37
N ILE A 156 14.32 -20.90 -12.42
CA ILE A 156 15.02 -22.16 -12.74
C ILE A 156 16.46 -21.80 -13.12
N SER A 157 17.43 -22.54 -12.58
CA SER A 157 18.83 -22.38 -13.00
C SER A 157 19.01 -22.78 -14.47
N PHE A 158 20.05 -22.24 -15.10
CA PHE A 158 20.39 -22.59 -16.48
C PHE A 158 20.52 -24.11 -16.69
N ASP A 159 21.17 -24.78 -15.76
CA ASP A 159 21.36 -26.25 -15.84
C ASP A 159 20.07 -27.04 -15.73
N MET A 160 19.13 -26.58 -14.84
CA MET A 160 17.82 -27.19 -14.76
C MET A 160 16.99 -26.93 -16.01
N TYR A 161 17.07 -25.72 -16.58
CA TYR A 161 16.37 -25.42 -17.82
C TYR A 161 16.88 -26.25 -18.98
N LYS A 162 18.18 -26.41 -19.09
CA LYS A 162 18.82 -27.25 -20.10
C LYS A 162 18.34 -28.71 -20.05
N GLN A 163 18.09 -29.25 -18.86
CA GLN A 163 17.49 -30.58 -18.66
C GLN A 163 16.07 -30.75 -19.20
N LEU A 164 15.32 -29.63 -19.37
CA LEU A 164 13.98 -29.64 -19.93
C LEU A 164 13.97 -29.62 -21.47
N ILE A 165 15.10 -29.32 -22.08
CA ILE A 165 15.31 -29.30 -23.55
C ILE A 165 15.83 -30.63 -24.02
N MET A 166 15.43 -31.05 -25.21
CA MET A 166 15.97 -32.27 -25.80
C MET A 166 17.50 -32.16 -26.02
N GLU A 167 18.24 -33.22 -25.76
CA GLU A 167 19.71 -33.21 -25.84
C GLU A 167 20.23 -32.73 -27.22
N GLU A 168 19.52 -33.05 -28.29
CA GLU A 168 19.82 -32.62 -29.66
C GLU A 168 19.74 -31.09 -29.86
N ASP A 169 18.93 -30.38 -29.04
CA ASP A 169 18.75 -28.93 -29.11
C ASP A 169 19.71 -28.15 -28.19
N HIS A 170 20.46 -28.83 -27.32
CA HIS A 170 21.38 -28.16 -26.38
C HIS A 170 22.39 -27.23 -27.07
N PRO A 171 23.06 -27.64 -28.18
CA PRO A 171 24.04 -26.77 -28.84
C PRO A 171 23.40 -25.51 -29.44
N ALA A 172 22.17 -25.64 -29.97
CA ALA A 172 21.44 -24.52 -30.53
C ALA A 172 21.01 -23.53 -29.43
N PHE A 173 20.57 -24.06 -28.31
CA PHE A 173 20.18 -23.26 -27.15
C PHE A 173 21.36 -22.50 -26.52
N GLU A 174 22.48 -23.15 -26.31
CA GLU A 174 23.71 -22.54 -25.78
C GLU A 174 24.21 -21.42 -26.69
N ASN A 175 24.30 -21.67 -27.99
CA ASN A 175 24.69 -20.65 -28.97
C ASN A 175 23.73 -19.47 -29.05
N TRP A 176 22.43 -19.73 -28.86
CA TRP A 176 21.42 -18.65 -28.76
C TRP A 176 21.64 -17.79 -27.51
N CYS A 177 21.86 -18.42 -26.37
CA CYS A 177 22.16 -17.72 -25.12
C CYS A 177 23.43 -16.86 -25.24
N GLU A 178 24.52 -17.40 -25.78
CA GLU A 178 25.80 -16.68 -25.97
C GLU A 178 25.66 -15.45 -26.89
N LYS A 179 24.76 -15.49 -27.87
CA LYS A 179 24.58 -14.39 -28.83
C LYS A 179 23.62 -13.31 -28.43
N ASN A 180 22.67 -13.62 -27.51
CA ASN A 180 21.58 -12.75 -27.16
C ASN A 180 21.66 -12.28 -25.70
N VAL A 181 22.70 -12.63 -25.01
CA VAL A 181 23.06 -12.29 -23.67
C VAL A 181 24.38 -11.57 -23.62
#